data_b4d0527ecacc0f13d68cb30e3056693e
#
_entry.id   b4d0527ecacc0f13d68cb30e3056693e
#
_cell.length_a   1.000
_cell.length_b   1.000
_cell.length_c   1.000
_cell.angle_alpha   90.00
_cell.angle_beta   90.00
_cell.angle_gamma   90.00
#
_symmetry.space_group_name_H-M   'P 1'
#
loop_
_entity.id
_entity.type
_entity.pdbx_description
1 polymer ?
#
loop_
_entity_poly.entity_id
_entity_poly.type
_entity_poly.pdbx_seq_one_letter_code
_entity_poly.pdbx_strand_id
1 'polypeptide(L)'
;EITLENDKLLFSMNSLTTQFSVTMKETGETWTSNPEGAAEDSAALEIEKNKLQSTVLLTYSTQNGVDALLDNYEYSIAKGIYEIETGDGYIKVNYSIGDLEQEYVVPLVMEEDRMEEYLSKMGQRESLMIGEYYKKLDINDLSKSDKAAKDELTARYHRWRLR
;
A
#
# COMPACT_ATOMS: atom_id res chain seq x y z
N GLU A 1 18.55 -5.93 11.36
CA GLU A 1 18.92 -4.79 12.19
C GLU A 1 20.09 -4.07 11.54
N ILE A 2 20.04 -2.74 11.48
CA ILE A 2 21.08 -1.88 10.90
C ILE A 2 21.60 -0.98 12.02
N THR A 3 22.92 -0.93 12.20
CA THR A 3 23.54 -0.16 13.27
C THR A 3 24.49 0.89 12.72
N LEU A 4 24.57 2.01 13.42
CA LEU A 4 25.52 3.08 13.18
C LEU A 4 26.03 3.57 14.53
N GLU A 5 27.33 3.70 14.69
CA GLU A 5 27.89 4.09 15.98
C GLU A 5 29.04 5.09 15.85
N ASN A 6 29.25 5.84 16.90
CA ASN A 6 30.42 6.65 17.15
C ASN A 6 30.92 6.45 18.58
N ASP A 7 31.86 7.23 19.04
CA ASP A 7 32.45 7.09 20.38
C ASP A 7 31.41 7.25 21.53
N LYS A 8 30.29 7.93 21.29
CA LYS A 8 29.31 8.30 22.31
C LYS A 8 27.96 7.62 22.15
N LEU A 9 27.54 7.35 20.93
CA LEU A 9 26.19 6.91 20.62
C LEU A 9 26.22 5.62 19.79
N LEU A 10 25.25 4.76 20.06
CA LEU A 10 24.89 3.62 19.23
C LEU A 10 23.46 3.85 18.73
N PHE A 11 23.30 3.97 17.42
CA PHE A 11 22.02 3.94 16.74
C PHE A 11 21.74 2.53 16.23
N SER A 12 20.51 2.04 16.41
CA SER A 12 20.07 0.72 15.99
C SER A 12 18.68 0.83 15.38
N MET A 13 18.49 0.31 14.16
CA MET A 13 17.23 0.38 13.43
C MET A 13 16.79 -1.02 12.98
N ASN A 14 15.54 -1.34 13.19
CA ASN A 14 14.92 -2.52 12.61
C ASN A 14 14.65 -2.27 11.10
N SER A 15 15.24 -3.07 10.24
CA SER A 15 15.11 -2.92 8.78
C SER A 15 13.71 -3.24 8.23
N LEU A 16 12.85 -3.92 8.99
CA LEU A 16 11.50 -4.28 8.56
C LEU A 16 10.45 -3.24 8.98
N THR A 17 10.65 -2.61 10.14
CA THR A 17 9.69 -1.63 10.69
C THR A 17 10.21 -0.20 10.61
N THR A 18 11.49 -0.03 10.33
CA THR A 18 12.24 1.23 10.38
C THR A 18 12.21 1.96 11.74
N GLN A 19 11.68 1.31 12.77
CA GLN A 19 11.77 1.78 14.14
C GLN A 19 13.21 1.71 14.62
N PHE A 20 13.61 2.67 15.41
CA PHE A 20 15.00 2.78 15.84
C PHE A 20 15.14 3.11 17.33
N SER A 21 16.32 2.88 17.83
CA SER A 21 16.75 3.29 19.15
C SER A 21 18.09 4.01 19.08
N VAL A 22 18.31 4.87 20.06
CA VAL A 22 19.59 5.55 20.27
C VAL A 22 20.05 5.29 21.70
N THR A 23 21.19 4.65 21.85
CA THR A 23 21.78 4.35 23.15
C THR A 23 23.00 5.23 23.41
N MET A 24 23.02 5.89 24.55
CA MET A 24 24.18 6.63 25.04
C MET A 24 25.17 5.64 25.65
N LYS A 25 26.34 5.47 25.05
CA LYS A 25 27.34 4.44 25.45
C LYS A 25 27.90 4.66 26.87
N GLU A 26 27.97 5.91 27.30
CA GLU A 26 28.51 6.24 28.62
C GLU A 26 27.58 5.83 29.76
N THR A 27 26.27 6.05 29.59
CA THR A 27 25.26 5.80 30.66
C THR A 27 24.48 4.52 30.44
N GLY A 28 24.46 3.98 29.20
CA GLY A 28 23.59 2.88 28.80
C GLY A 28 22.12 3.29 28.62
N GLU A 29 21.80 4.57 28.73
CA GLU A 29 20.45 5.07 28.52
C GLU A 29 20.04 4.95 27.05
N THR A 30 18.83 4.43 26.80
CA THR A 30 18.32 4.18 25.47
C THR A 30 16.98 4.89 25.26
N TRP A 31 16.87 5.60 24.14
CA TRP A 31 15.61 6.18 23.64
C TRP A 31 15.13 5.37 22.42
N THR A 32 13.84 5.12 22.39
CA THR A 32 13.18 4.43 21.28
C THR A 32 12.34 5.40 20.46
N SER A 33 12.27 5.22 19.16
CA SER A 33 11.43 6.03 18.28
C SER A 33 9.94 5.83 18.50
N ASN A 34 9.55 4.64 19.00
CA ASN A 34 8.16 4.22 19.16
C ASN A 34 7.97 3.58 20.54
N PRO A 35 6.75 3.60 21.09
CA PRO A 35 6.45 2.91 22.33
C PRO A 35 6.57 1.39 22.14
N GLU A 36 7.06 0.70 23.18
CA GLU A 36 7.10 -0.76 23.20
C GLU A 36 5.67 -1.34 23.24
N GLY A 37 5.45 -2.45 22.53
CA GLY A 37 4.17 -3.15 22.50
C GLY A 37 3.04 -2.40 21.80
N ALA A 38 3.34 -1.42 20.94
CA ALA A 38 2.34 -0.62 20.24
C ALA A 38 1.37 -1.46 19.38
N ALA A 39 1.85 -2.56 18.80
CA ALA A 39 1.03 -3.45 17.98
C ALA A 39 0.02 -4.26 18.82
N GLU A 40 0.39 -4.60 20.05
CA GLU A 40 -0.38 -5.42 20.98
C GLU A 40 -1.25 -4.60 21.92
N ASP A 41 -1.24 -3.27 21.85
CA ASP A 41 -2.03 -2.41 22.73
C ASP A 41 -3.53 -2.68 22.53
N SER A 42 -4.15 -3.31 23.52
CA SER A 42 -5.57 -3.67 23.49
C SER A 42 -6.52 -2.49 23.69
N ALA A 43 -6.04 -1.35 24.15
CA ALA A 43 -6.81 -0.14 24.36
C ALA A 43 -6.87 0.73 23.11
N ALA A 44 -5.91 0.60 22.21
CA ALA A 44 -5.83 1.37 20.96
C ALA A 44 -6.67 0.75 19.84
N LEU A 45 -7.37 1.60 19.08
CA LEU A 45 -7.99 1.19 17.81
C LEU A 45 -6.89 0.88 16.78
N GLU A 46 -7.21 0.10 15.75
CA GLU A 46 -6.23 -0.32 14.72
C GLU A 46 -5.54 0.87 14.06
N ILE A 47 -6.30 1.90 13.71
CA ILE A 47 -5.76 3.14 13.15
C ILE A 47 -4.80 3.87 14.12
N GLU A 48 -5.03 3.78 15.42
CA GLU A 48 -4.13 4.37 16.41
C GLU A 48 -2.87 3.51 16.60
N LYS A 49 -2.98 2.19 16.49
CA LYS A 49 -1.82 1.29 16.49
C LYS A 49 -0.90 1.56 15.32
N ASN A 50 -1.44 1.83 14.12
CA ASN A 50 -0.65 2.19 12.95
C ASN A 50 0.16 3.47 13.21
N LYS A 51 -0.45 4.48 13.83
CA LYS A 51 0.25 5.71 14.22
C LYS A 51 1.34 5.46 15.26
N LEU A 52 1.07 4.63 16.28
CA LEU A 52 2.05 4.27 17.30
C LEU A 52 3.23 3.46 16.73
N GLN A 53 3.02 2.70 15.68
CA GLN A 53 4.06 1.95 14.98
C GLN A 53 4.82 2.80 13.96
N SER A 54 4.32 3.98 13.64
CA SER A 54 4.90 4.87 12.63
C SER A 54 6.03 5.71 13.20
N THR A 55 7.09 5.88 12.42
CA THR A 55 8.20 6.81 12.72
C THR A 55 8.00 8.17 12.07
N VAL A 56 7.10 8.27 11.08
CA VAL A 56 6.74 9.51 10.38
C VAL A 56 5.23 9.63 10.28
N LEU A 57 4.71 10.77 10.73
CA LEU A 57 3.32 11.18 10.57
C LEU A 57 3.29 12.45 9.73
N LEU A 58 2.52 12.46 8.66
CA LEU A 58 2.37 13.58 7.73
C LEU A 58 0.96 14.13 7.79
N THR A 59 0.80 15.35 8.28
CA THR A 59 -0.48 16.06 8.22
C THR A 59 -0.48 17.03 7.05
N TYR A 60 -1.55 17.02 6.27
CA TYR A 60 -1.73 17.92 5.14
C TYR A 60 -3.18 18.39 5.01
N SER A 61 -3.39 19.57 4.45
CA SER A 61 -4.73 20.08 4.18
C SER A 61 -5.18 19.65 2.79
N THR A 62 -6.35 19.01 2.73
CA THR A 62 -6.99 18.62 1.47
C THR A 62 -7.57 19.84 0.74
N GLN A 63 -7.91 19.69 -0.54
CA GLN A 63 -8.54 20.76 -1.32
C GLN A 63 -9.86 21.27 -0.73
N ASN A 64 -10.52 20.44 0.07
CA ASN A 64 -11.78 20.80 0.77
C ASN A 64 -11.54 21.49 2.12
N GLY A 65 -10.30 21.80 2.48
CA GLY A 65 -9.93 22.45 3.73
C GLY A 65 -10.02 21.54 4.96
N VAL A 66 -10.07 20.24 4.79
CA VAL A 66 -10.03 19.25 5.88
C VAL A 66 -8.60 18.75 6.01
N ASP A 67 -8.09 18.70 7.24
CA ASP A 67 -6.78 18.11 7.49
C ASP A 67 -6.87 16.58 7.43
N ALA A 68 -5.97 15.99 6.69
CA ALA A 68 -5.78 14.55 6.60
C ALA A 68 -4.40 14.18 7.18
N LEU A 69 -4.30 12.96 7.72
CA LEU A 69 -3.08 12.42 8.29
C LEU A 69 -2.73 11.12 7.56
N LEU A 70 -1.49 11.04 7.11
CA LEU A 70 -0.89 9.83 6.57
C LEU A 70 0.24 9.39 7.50
N ASP A 71 0.40 8.10 7.68
CA ASP A 71 1.46 7.50 8.45
C ASP A 71 2.34 6.59 7.59
N ASN A 72 3.62 6.47 7.91
CA ASN A 72 4.51 5.66 7.11
C ASN A 72 4.34 4.16 7.36
N TYR A 73 3.74 3.75 8.47
CA TYR A 73 3.51 2.33 8.72
C TYR A 73 2.49 1.76 7.75
N GLU A 74 1.27 2.31 7.71
CA GLU A 74 0.19 1.84 6.84
C GLU A 74 0.50 2.07 5.36
N TYR A 75 1.00 3.27 5.03
CA TYR A 75 1.15 3.70 3.62
C TYR A 75 2.45 3.25 2.96
N SER A 76 3.46 2.83 3.72
CA SER A 76 4.77 2.46 3.18
C SER A 76 5.30 1.14 3.74
N ILE A 77 5.43 0.99 5.06
CA ILE A 77 6.05 -0.17 5.69
C ILE A 77 5.23 -1.45 5.46
N ALA A 78 3.94 -1.42 5.79
CA ALA A 78 3.04 -2.57 5.63
C ALA A 78 2.88 -3.01 4.16
N LYS A 79 3.10 -2.09 3.22
CA LYS A 79 3.06 -2.35 1.78
C LYS A 79 4.42 -2.74 1.20
N GLY A 80 5.51 -2.64 1.97
CA GLY A 80 6.86 -2.92 1.51
C GLY A 80 7.40 -1.94 0.46
N ILE A 81 6.88 -0.70 0.42
CA ILE A 81 7.25 0.34 -0.55
C ILE A 81 8.15 1.41 0.07
N TYR A 82 9.26 0.98 0.62
CA TYR A 82 10.30 1.83 1.17
C TYR A 82 11.68 1.29 0.78
N GLU A 83 12.68 2.15 0.82
CA GLU A 83 14.06 1.80 0.51
C GLU A 83 14.98 2.30 1.62
N ILE A 84 15.95 1.47 2.01
CA ILE A 84 16.96 1.83 2.99
C ILE A 84 18.32 1.90 2.30
N GLU A 85 18.97 3.04 2.43
CA GLU A 85 20.32 3.30 1.94
C GLU A 85 21.25 3.54 3.14
N THR A 86 22.37 2.84 3.18
CA THR A 86 23.36 3.01 4.23
C THR A 86 24.66 3.52 3.63
N GLY A 87 25.29 4.49 4.27
CA GLY A 87 26.56 5.05 3.86
C GLY A 87 27.49 5.32 5.06
N ASP A 88 28.63 5.93 4.77
CA ASP A 88 29.57 6.31 5.82
C ASP A 88 28.98 7.42 6.68
N GLY A 89 28.57 7.05 7.90
CA GLY A 89 28.03 7.96 8.88
C GLY A 89 26.55 8.32 8.70
N TYR A 90 25.78 7.63 7.84
CA TYR A 90 24.36 7.86 7.69
C TYR A 90 23.54 6.60 7.36
N ILE A 91 22.28 6.66 7.75
CA ILE A 91 21.22 5.76 7.28
C ILE A 91 20.11 6.64 6.74
N LYS A 92 19.65 6.37 5.52
CA LYS A 92 18.59 7.10 4.84
C LYS A 92 17.45 6.14 4.54
N VAL A 93 16.24 6.50 4.90
CA VAL A 93 15.03 5.77 4.56
C VAL A 93 14.17 6.62 3.66
N ASN A 94 13.85 6.11 2.48
CA ASN A 94 12.94 6.72 1.52
C ASN A 94 11.58 6.03 1.64
N TYR A 95 10.58 6.73 2.09
CA TYR A 95 9.20 6.25 2.15
C TYR A 95 8.40 6.77 0.97
N SER A 96 7.60 5.90 0.37
CA SER A 96 6.53 6.32 -0.54
C SER A 96 5.23 6.37 0.24
N ILE A 97 4.80 7.57 0.63
CA ILE A 97 3.60 7.82 1.44
C ILE A 97 2.58 8.53 0.57
N GLY A 98 1.39 7.98 0.47
CA GLY A 98 0.27 8.55 -0.27
C GLY A 98 -0.70 7.46 -0.69
N ASP A 99 -1.89 7.87 -1.08
CA ASP A 99 -2.73 7.04 -1.91
C ASP A 99 -2.05 6.95 -3.27
N LEU A 100 -1.26 5.90 -3.45
CA LEU A 100 -0.99 5.45 -4.79
C LEU A 100 -2.37 5.10 -5.33
N GLU A 101 -2.95 6.00 -6.13
CA GLU A 101 -4.05 5.63 -7.01
C GLU A 101 -3.53 4.45 -7.82
N GLN A 102 -3.75 3.25 -7.31
CA GLN A 102 -3.69 2.09 -8.17
C GLN A 102 -4.81 2.36 -9.17
N GLU A 103 -4.45 2.84 -10.34
CA GLU A 103 -5.37 2.79 -11.48
C GLU A 103 -5.72 1.32 -11.66
N TYR A 104 -6.80 0.91 -11.02
CA TYR A 104 -7.41 -0.38 -11.31
C TYR A 104 -7.97 -0.28 -12.72
N VAL A 105 -7.19 -0.69 -13.69
CA VAL A 105 -7.67 -0.82 -15.06
C VAL A 105 -8.62 -2.00 -15.07
N VAL A 106 -9.88 -1.71 -14.83
CA VAL A 106 -10.95 -2.71 -14.95
C VAL A 106 -11.15 -2.95 -16.45
N PRO A 107 -10.90 -4.15 -16.98
CA PRO A 107 -11.10 -4.43 -18.39
C PRO A 107 -12.59 -4.28 -18.74
N LEU A 108 -12.87 -3.60 -19.84
CA LEU A 108 -14.25 -3.43 -20.34
C LEU A 108 -14.87 -4.76 -20.78
N VAL A 109 -14.03 -5.71 -21.19
CA VAL A 109 -14.44 -7.06 -21.61
C VAL A 109 -13.48 -8.05 -20.98
N MET A 110 -14.00 -9.12 -20.40
CA MET A 110 -13.23 -10.19 -19.79
C MET A 110 -13.76 -11.54 -20.26
N GLU A 111 -12.86 -12.51 -20.46
CA GLU A 111 -13.23 -13.89 -20.74
C GLU A 111 -13.89 -14.51 -19.49
N GLU A 112 -14.89 -15.38 -19.72
CA GLU A 112 -15.70 -15.98 -18.66
C GLU A 112 -14.84 -16.73 -17.63
N ASP A 113 -13.92 -17.58 -18.07
CA ASP A 113 -13.03 -18.37 -17.21
C ASP A 113 -12.22 -17.46 -16.27
N ARG A 114 -11.78 -16.33 -16.80
CA ARG A 114 -11.01 -15.36 -16.04
C ARG A 114 -11.85 -14.59 -15.02
N MET A 115 -13.09 -14.29 -15.39
CA MET A 115 -14.06 -13.69 -14.48
C MET A 115 -14.37 -14.64 -13.32
N GLU A 116 -14.62 -15.92 -13.61
CA GLU A 116 -14.87 -16.95 -12.58
C GLU A 116 -13.68 -17.12 -11.65
N GLU A 117 -12.46 -17.10 -12.18
CA GLU A 117 -11.24 -17.15 -11.36
C GLU A 117 -11.16 -15.96 -10.38
N TYR A 118 -11.44 -14.75 -10.83
CA TYR A 118 -11.42 -13.55 -9.95
C TYR A 118 -12.55 -13.62 -8.92
N LEU A 119 -13.76 -13.95 -9.33
CA LEU A 119 -14.92 -14.05 -8.42
C LEU A 119 -14.69 -15.10 -7.33
N SER A 120 -13.99 -16.19 -7.64
CA SER A 120 -13.65 -17.24 -6.67
C SER A 120 -12.69 -16.78 -5.57
N LYS A 121 -11.90 -15.74 -5.85
CA LYS A 121 -10.90 -15.18 -4.91
C LYS A 121 -11.44 -14.00 -4.11
N MET A 122 -12.63 -13.51 -4.45
CA MET A 122 -13.28 -12.37 -3.81
C MET A 122 -14.27 -12.80 -2.73
N GLY A 123 -14.57 -11.88 -1.81
CA GLY A 123 -15.65 -12.05 -0.87
C GLY A 123 -17.02 -12.04 -1.55
N GLN A 124 -18.03 -12.58 -0.89
CA GLN A 124 -19.39 -12.66 -1.44
C GLN A 124 -19.98 -11.29 -1.83
N ARG A 125 -19.69 -10.26 -1.05
CA ARG A 125 -20.18 -8.89 -1.28
C ARG A 125 -19.55 -8.28 -2.52
N GLU A 126 -18.23 -8.39 -2.66
CA GLU A 126 -17.48 -7.90 -3.82
C GLU A 126 -17.88 -8.61 -5.10
N SER A 127 -18.09 -9.93 -5.04
CA SER A 127 -18.56 -10.73 -6.18
C SER A 127 -19.92 -10.28 -6.69
N LEU A 128 -20.86 -9.98 -5.78
CA LEU A 128 -22.18 -9.46 -6.14
C LEU A 128 -22.09 -8.08 -6.81
N MET A 129 -21.27 -7.18 -6.26
CA MET A 129 -21.09 -5.84 -6.84
C MET A 129 -20.51 -5.91 -8.26
N ILE A 130 -19.52 -6.75 -8.51
CA ILE A 130 -18.93 -6.92 -9.84
C ILE A 130 -19.95 -7.50 -10.81
N GLY A 131 -20.75 -8.47 -10.38
CA GLY A 131 -21.82 -9.07 -11.20
C GLY A 131 -22.88 -8.07 -11.69
N GLU A 132 -23.06 -6.94 -10.99
CA GLU A 132 -23.95 -5.86 -11.44
C GLU A 132 -23.37 -5.04 -12.62
N TYR A 133 -22.03 -4.95 -12.72
CA TYR A 133 -21.36 -4.17 -13.76
C TYR A 133 -21.05 -4.96 -15.02
N TYR A 134 -20.86 -6.28 -14.92
CA TYR A 134 -20.55 -7.14 -16.05
C TYR A 134 -21.77 -7.95 -16.47
N LYS A 135 -22.10 -7.85 -17.76
CA LYS A 135 -23.14 -8.68 -18.38
C LYS A 135 -22.50 -9.80 -19.18
N LYS A 136 -22.97 -11.01 -18.97
CA LYS A 136 -22.59 -12.16 -19.79
C LYS A 136 -23.14 -11.98 -21.19
N LEU A 137 -22.28 -12.03 -22.22
CA LEU A 137 -22.62 -11.93 -23.63
C LEU A 137 -22.16 -13.20 -24.33
N ASP A 138 -23.09 -13.87 -25.00
CA ASP A 138 -22.72 -14.93 -25.95
C ASP A 138 -22.34 -14.28 -27.29
N ILE A 139 -21.14 -14.57 -27.77
CA ILE A 139 -20.62 -14.02 -29.03
C ILE A 139 -21.46 -14.46 -30.24
N ASN A 140 -22.13 -15.61 -30.13
CA ASN A 140 -22.96 -16.17 -31.20
C ASN A 140 -24.33 -15.47 -31.31
N ASP A 141 -24.77 -14.82 -30.24
CA ASP A 141 -26.04 -14.10 -30.15
C ASP A 141 -25.90 -12.63 -30.60
N LEU A 142 -24.67 -12.18 -30.87
CA LEU A 142 -24.43 -10.80 -31.26
C LEU A 142 -24.78 -10.57 -32.73
N SER A 143 -25.53 -9.52 -33.01
CA SER A 143 -25.76 -9.01 -34.36
C SER A 143 -24.45 -8.56 -35.01
N LYS A 144 -24.45 -8.32 -36.37
CA LYS A 144 -23.24 -7.83 -37.06
C LYS A 144 -22.76 -6.46 -36.51
N SER A 145 -23.68 -5.59 -36.11
CA SER A 145 -23.35 -4.29 -35.51
C SER A 145 -22.72 -4.45 -34.12
N ASP A 146 -23.22 -5.38 -33.32
CA ASP A 146 -22.70 -5.65 -31.99
C ASP A 146 -21.33 -6.31 -32.05
N LYS A 147 -21.08 -7.13 -33.08
CA LYS A 147 -19.78 -7.76 -33.33
C LYS A 147 -18.70 -6.71 -33.67
N ALA A 148 -19.05 -5.69 -34.45
CA ALA A 148 -18.14 -4.58 -34.75
C ALA A 148 -17.80 -3.76 -33.49
N ALA A 149 -18.80 -3.50 -32.65
CA ALA A 149 -18.59 -2.84 -31.35
C ALA A 149 -17.69 -3.67 -30.43
N LYS A 150 -17.83 -4.99 -30.43
CA LYS A 150 -16.95 -5.89 -29.67
C LYS A 150 -15.51 -5.85 -30.17
N ASP A 151 -15.30 -5.88 -31.49
CA ASP A 151 -13.96 -5.81 -32.05
C ASP A 151 -13.29 -4.48 -31.70
N GLU A 152 -14.04 -3.38 -31.69
CA GLU A 152 -13.55 -2.07 -31.22
C GLU A 152 -13.18 -2.08 -29.74
N LEU A 153 -14.03 -2.63 -28.88
CA LEU A 153 -13.77 -2.74 -27.43
C LEU A 153 -12.55 -3.63 -27.16
N THR A 154 -12.43 -4.75 -27.89
CA THR A 154 -11.28 -5.66 -27.77
C THR A 154 -9.99 -4.98 -28.20
N ALA A 155 -10.02 -4.21 -29.30
CA ALA A 155 -8.86 -3.44 -29.75
C ALA A 155 -8.44 -2.35 -28.75
N ARG A 156 -9.41 -1.67 -28.12
CA ARG A 156 -9.14 -0.72 -27.03
C ARG A 156 -8.52 -1.41 -25.83
N TYR A 157 -9.04 -2.54 -25.39
CA TYR A 157 -8.48 -3.33 -24.28
C TYR A 157 -7.03 -3.75 -24.54
N HIS A 158 -6.69 -4.23 -25.72
CA HIS A 158 -5.30 -4.55 -26.08
C HIS A 158 -4.38 -3.32 -26.07
N ARG A 159 -4.90 -2.15 -26.44
CA ARG A 159 -4.14 -0.89 -26.44
C ARG A 159 -3.80 -0.42 -25.00
N TRP A 160 -4.66 -0.67 -24.05
CA TRP A 160 -4.43 -0.32 -22.64
C TRP A 160 -3.50 -1.30 -21.93
N ARG A 161 -3.47 -2.55 -22.35
CA ARG A 161 -2.60 -3.59 -21.78
C ARG A 161 -1.11 -3.42 -22.15
N LEU A 162 -0.81 -2.67 -23.19
CA LEU A 162 0.56 -2.47 -23.71
C LEU A 162 1.22 -1.16 -23.22
N ARG A 163 0.62 -0.41 -22.34
CA ARG A 163 1.19 0.75 -21.67
C ARG A 163 1.44 0.42 -20.21
#